data_148084d6842b15d7a6bcf363bd22ee67
#
_entry.id   148084d6842b15d7a6bcf363bd22ee67
#
_cell.length_a   1.000
_cell.length_b   1.000
_cell.length_c   1.000
_cell.angle_alpha   90.00
_cell.angle_beta   90.00
_cell.angle_gamma   90.00
#
_symmetry.space_group_name_H-M   'P 1'
#
loop_
_entity.id
_entity.type
_entity.pdbx_description
1 polymer ?
#
loop_
_entity_poly.entity_id
_entity_poly.type
_entity_poly.pdbx_seq_one_letter_code
_entity_poly.pdbx_strand_id
1 'polypeptide(L)'
;MNMKRKFAALAAALSLSACAGAQTGAAQPPTNVHSVTSRYGFDETVSRLKNAVEAKGMTVFALIDHRAAAQKAGLDMQPATVIVFGAPKAGTPLMVKDPDFALRLPLKVLVTETDGQVRAVVADTRALIADSGISVADVENTLDRVPALIEKTVGE
;
A
#
# COMPACT_ATOMS: atom_id res chain seq x y z
N MET A 1 -22.41 -47.05 -71.19
CA MET A 1 -21.76 -47.84 -70.12
C MET A 1 -21.48 -46.97 -68.96
N ASN A 2 -22.17 -47.26 -67.88
CA ASN A 2 -22.43 -46.40 -66.75
C ASN A 2 -21.24 -46.24 -65.76
N MET A 3 -21.03 -45.06 -65.24
CA MET A 3 -20.38 -44.97 -63.94
C MET A 3 -20.87 -43.76 -63.18
N LYS A 4 -21.64 -44.04 -62.14
CA LYS A 4 -22.22 -43.07 -61.19
C LYS A 4 -21.11 -42.59 -60.26
N ARG A 5 -20.88 -41.28 -60.17
CA ARG A 5 -20.00 -40.67 -59.20
C ARG A 5 -20.84 -40.08 -58.09
N LYS A 6 -20.62 -40.58 -56.87
CA LYS A 6 -21.21 -40.06 -55.64
C LYS A 6 -20.39 -38.85 -55.17
N PHE A 7 -21.07 -37.74 -54.95
CA PHE A 7 -20.48 -36.57 -54.32
C PHE A 7 -20.57 -36.77 -52.80
N ALA A 8 -19.39 -36.74 -52.17
CA ALA A 8 -19.32 -36.64 -50.71
C ALA A 8 -19.20 -35.16 -50.31
N ALA A 9 -20.13 -34.69 -49.50
CA ALA A 9 -20.14 -33.35 -48.96
C ALA A 9 -19.15 -33.25 -47.80
N LEU A 10 -18.19 -32.33 -47.91
CA LEU A 10 -17.23 -32.03 -46.85
C LEU A 10 -17.79 -30.87 -46.02
N ALA A 11 -18.21 -31.16 -44.79
CA ALA A 11 -18.63 -30.14 -43.84
C ALA A 11 -17.41 -29.47 -43.22
N ALA A 12 -17.24 -28.18 -43.50
CA ALA A 12 -16.23 -27.35 -42.86
C ALA A 12 -16.72 -26.93 -41.47
N ALA A 13 -16.06 -27.44 -40.44
CA ALA A 13 -16.26 -26.99 -39.08
C ALA A 13 -15.50 -25.67 -38.84
N LEU A 14 -16.23 -24.57 -38.66
CA LEU A 14 -15.65 -23.32 -38.18
C LEU A 14 -15.31 -23.47 -36.69
N SER A 15 -14.03 -23.55 -36.38
CA SER A 15 -13.54 -23.42 -35.02
C SER A 15 -13.52 -21.94 -34.60
N LEU A 16 -14.47 -21.53 -33.76
CA LEU A 16 -14.39 -20.24 -33.03
C LEU A 16 -13.22 -20.30 -32.03
N SER A 17 -12.13 -19.61 -32.35
CA SER A 17 -11.06 -19.34 -31.41
C SER A 17 -11.56 -18.30 -30.41
N ALA A 18 -11.89 -18.75 -29.19
CA ALA A 18 -12.18 -17.85 -28.08
C ALA A 18 -10.86 -17.18 -27.65
N CYS A 19 -10.70 -15.89 -27.93
CA CYS A 19 -9.68 -15.06 -27.31
C CYS A 19 -9.97 -14.99 -25.81
N ALA A 20 -9.24 -15.78 -25.03
CA ALA A 20 -9.19 -15.60 -23.58
C ALA A 20 -8.52 -14.25 -23.30
N GLY A 21 -9.32 -13.24 -22.96
CA GLY A 21 -8.82 -11.97 -22.45
C GLY A 21 -8.00 -12.23 -21.20
N ALA A 22 -6.71 -11.90 -21.24
CA ALA A 22 -5.89 -11.84 -20.05
C ALA A 22 -6.47 -10.78 -19.14
N GLN A 23 -7.17 -11.22 -18.10
CA GLN A 23 -7.52 -10.35 -16.98
C GLN A 23 -6.20 -10.02 -16.28
N THR A 24 -5.71 -8.80 -16.49
CA THR A 24 -4.71 -8.20 -15.60
C THR A 24 -5.36 -8.05 -14.24
N GLY A 25 -5.25 -9.08 -13.42
CA GLY A 25 -5.69 -9.03 -12.04
C GLY A 25 -4.92 -7.88 -11.36
N ALA A 26 -5.61 -6.81 -11.00
CA ALA A 26 -5.07 -5.81 -10.12
C ALA A 26 -4.56 -6.56 -8.86
N ALA A 27 -3.26 -6.45 -8.57
CA ALA A 27 -2.69 -7.07 -7.38
C ALA A 27 -3.48 -6.57 -6.17
N GLN A 28 -4.13 -7.49 -5.46
CA GLN A 28 -4.81 -7.14 -4.21
C GLN A 28 -3.77 -6.56 -3.25
N PRO A 29 -4.10 -5.44 -2.58
CA PRO A 29 -3.20 -4.89 -1.58
C PRO A 29 -2.91 -5.96 -0.52
N PRO A 30 -1.65 -6.06 -0.06
CA PRO A 30 -1.30 -7.02 0.98
C PRO A 30 -2.21 -6.80 2.21
N THR A 31 -2.71 -7.88 2.78
CA THR A 31 -3.67 -7.89 3.91
C THR A 31 -3.13 -7.25 5.20
N ASN A 32 -1.83 -6.93 5.24
CA ASN A 32 -1.12 -6.41 6.40
C ASN A 32 -0.92 -4.89 6.37
N VAL A 33 -1.55 -4.20 5.43
CA VAL A 33 -1.48 -2.73 5.31
C VAL A 33 -2.86 -2.13 5.12
N HIS A 34 -3.02 -0.92 5.64
CA HIS A 34 -4.15 -0.05 5.36
C HIS A 34 -3.74 0.93 4.26
N SER A 35 -4.51 0.98 3.16
CA SER A 35 -4.22 1.82 1.99
C SER A 35 -5.38 2.78 1.75
N VAL A 36 -5.06 4.06 1.65
CA VAL A 36 -6.01 5.15 1.41
C VAL A 36 -5.68 5.79 0.07
N THR A 37 -6.65 5.88 -0.83
CA THR A 37 -6.53 6.71 -2.04
C THR A 37 -6.59 8.17 -1.64
N SER A 38 -5.62 8.95 -2.09
CA SER A 38 -5.59 10.38 -1.80
C SER A 38 -6.37 11.16 -2.86
N ARG A 39 -7.17 12.12 -2.41
CA ARG A 39 -7.81 13.12 -3.29
C ARG A 39 -6.86 14.26 -3.70
N TYR A 40 -5.63 14.25 -3.24
CA TYR A 40 -4.61 15.27 -3.51
C TYR A 40 -3.48 14.71 -4.35
N GLY A 41 -2.72 15.58 -5.03
CA GLY A 41 -1.49 15.22 -5.70
C GLY A 41 -0.41 14.75 -4.71
N PHE A 42 0.67 14.18 -5.25
CA PHE A 42 1.71 13.51 -4.46
C PHE A 42 2.33 14.41 -3.38
N ASP A 43 2.87 15.57 -3.77
CA ASP A 43 3.57 16.48 -2.85
C ASP A 43 2.62 17.07 -1.80
N GLU A 44 1.38 17.36 -2.20
CA GLU A 44 0.36 17.86 -1.30
C GLU A 44 -0.03 16.78 -0.27
N THR A 45 -0.15 15.52 -0.69
CA THR A 45 -0.43 14.39 0.19
C THR A 45 0.66 14.23 1.24
N VAL A 46 1.94 14.27 0.83
CA VAL A 46 3.09 14.22 1.75
C VAL A 46 3.03 15.36 2.76
N SER A 47 2.81 16.59 2.29
CA SER A 47 2.77 17.79 3.14
C SER A 47 1.61 17.75 4.13
N ARG A 48 0.42 17.32 3.70
CA ARG A 48 -0.77 17.21 4.56
C ARG A 48 -0.59 16.16 5.65
N LEU A 49 -0.07 15.00 5.31
CA LEU A 49 0.19 13.92 6.28
C LEU A 49 1.25 14.34 7.30
N LYS A 50 2.35 14.95 6.84
CA LYS A 50 3.38 15.50 7.74
C LYS A 50 2.75 16.47 8.74
N ASN A 51 2.01 17.46 8.26
CA ASN A 51 1.38 18.47 9.12
C ASN A 51 0.33 17.85 10.07
N ALA A 52 -0.43 16.85 9.59
CA ALA A 52 -1.44 16.19 10.41
C ALA A 52 -0.83 15.40 11.59
N VAL A 53 0.27 14.69 11.39
CA VAL A 53 0.95 13.97 12.48
C VAL A 53 1.59 14.93 13.46
N GLU A 54 2.20 16.03 13.00
CA GLU A 54 2.77 17.09 13.86
C GLU A 54 1.67 17.78 14.68
N ALA A 55 0.52 18.09 14.07
CA ALA A 55 -0.63 18.70 14.75
C ALA A 55 -1.23 17.78 15.85
N LYS A 56 -0.98 16.48 15.78
CA LYS A 56 -1.32 15.51 16.84
C LYS A 56 -0.25 15.34 17.91
N GLY A 57 0.79 16.17 17.89
CA GLY A 57 1.90 16.12 18.83
C GLY A 57 2.87 14.95 18.60
N MET A 58 2.85 14.37 17.42
CA MET A 58 3.83 13.37 17.00
C MET A 58 5.04 14.04 16.36
N THR A 59 6.20 13.42 16.50
CA THR A 59 7.45 13.89 15.89
C THR A 59 7.63 13.22 14.52
N VAL A 60 7.95 14.00 13.48
CA VAL A 60 8.46 13.48 12.21
C VAL A 60 9.96 13.35 12.35
N PHE A 61 10.46 12.11 12.32
CA PHE A 61 11.90 11.79 12.46
C PHE A 61 12.63 11.88 11.12
N ALA A 62 12.00 11.47 10.03
CA ALA A 62 12.59 11.50 8.70
C ALA A 62 11.52 11.53 7.60
N LEU A 63 11.92 12.10 6.45
CA LEU A 63 11.27 11.94 5.15
C LEU A 63 12.27 11.21 4.25
N ILE A 64 11.89 10.04 3.74
CA ILE A 64 12.76 9.21 2.90
C ILE A 64 12.17 9.23 1.49
N ASP A 65 12.81 9.96 0.59
CA ASP A 65 12.46 10.01 -0.83
C ASP A 65 13.19 8.88 -1.57
N HIS A 66 12.46 7.80 -1.84
CA HIS A 66 12.99 6.64 -2.53
C HIS A 66 13.29 6.93 -4.01
N ARG A 67 12.48 7.78 -4.67
CA ARG A 67 12.71 8.15 -6.07
C ARG A 67 14.00 8.95 -6.21
N ALA A 68 14.20 9.93 -5.36
CA ALA A 68 15.46 10.70 -5.37
C ALA A 68 16.69 9.82 -5.07
N ALA A 69 16.56 8.84 -4.19
CA ALA A 69 17.63 7.87 -3.92
C ALA A 69 17.91 6.96 -5.13
N ALA A 70 16.87 6.48 -5.80
CA ALA A 70 16.99 5.68 -7.02
C ALA A 70 17.69 6.47 -8.14
N GLN A 71 17.27 7.72 -8.37
CA GLN A 71 17.87 8.60 -9.39
C GLN A 71 19.36 8.84 -9.14
N LYS A 72 19.78 9.01 -7.89
CA LYS A 72 21.20 9.12 -7.54
C LYS A 72 22.00 7.85 -7.87
N ALA A 73 21.33 6.69 -7.88
CA ALA A 73 21.94 5.41 -8.26
C ALA A 73 21.79 5.11 -9.77
N GLY A 74 21.30 6.05 -10.58
CA GLY A 74 21.06 5.86 -12.02
C GLY A 74 19.87 5.00 -12.36
N LEU A 75 18.94 4.84 -11.42
CA LEU A 75 17.70 4.07 -11.57
C LEU A 75 16.48 5.00 -11.65
N ASP A 76 15.39 4.51 -12.22
CA ASP A 76 14.11 5.22 -12.22
C ASP A 76 13.03 4.41 -11.51
N MET A 77 12.11 5.11 -10.84
CA MET A 77 10.94 4.54 -10.18
C MET A 77 9.84 5.58 -10.05
N GLN A 78 8.63 5.12 -9.78
CA GLN A 78 7.50 5.99 -9.45
C GLN A 78 7.78 6.84 -8.20
N PRO A 79 7.07 7.97 -8.01
CA PRO A 79 7.15 8.74 -6.77
C PRO A 79 6.85 7.87 -5.55
N ALA A 80 7.73 7.91 -4.55
CA ALA A 80 7.57 7.17 -3.31
C ALA A 80 8.32 7.87 -2.18
N THR A 81 7.60 8.38 -1.18
CA THR A 81 8.16 9.00 0.02
C THR A 81 7.63 8.31 1.26
N VAL A 82 8.51 7.93 2.16
CA VAL A 82 8.15 7.41 3.48
C VAL A 82 8.32 8.51 4.52
N ILE A 83 7.23 8.80 5.24
CA ILE A 83 7.23 9.65 6.42
C ILE A 83 7.43 8.75 7.63
N VAL A 84 8.52 8.93 8.36
CA VAL A 84 8.84 8.21 9.61
C VAL A 84 8.45 9.09 10.77
N PHE A 85 7.52 8.63 11.62
CA PHE A 85 6.95 9.45 12.67
C PHE A 85 6.55 8.63 13.89
N GLY A 86 6.38 9.30 15.02
CA GLY A 86 5.94 8.65 16.26
C GLY A 86 5.83 9.60 17.42
N ALA A 87 5.33 9.09 18.54
CA ALA A 87 5.25 9.81 19.81
C ALA A 87 5.95 8.99 20.91
N PRO A 88 7.03 9.49 21.52
CA PRO A 88 7.73 8.77 22.59
C PRO A 88 6.80 8.35 23.73
N LYS A 89 5.83 9.19 24.09
CA LYS A 89 4.83 8.87 25.13
C LYS A 89 3.97 7.64 24.80
N ALA A 90 3.74 7.37 23.52
CA ALA A 90 2.98 6.19 23.07
C ALA A 90 3.89 4.97 22.85
N GLY A 91 5.06 5.18 22.25
CA GLY A 91 5.94 4.06 21.86
C GLY A 91 6.77 3.52 23.03
N THR A 92 7.26 4.38 23.95
CA THR A 92 8.15 3.92 25.02
C THR A 92 7.53 2.85 25.92
N PRO A 93 6.26 2.94 26.37
CA PRO A 93 5.66 1.88 27.17
C PRO A 93 5.60 0.53 26.45
N LEU A 94 5.39 0.54 25.13
CA LEU A 94 5.35 -0.68 24.31
C LEU A 94 6.74 -1.32 24.24
N MET A 95 7.77 -0.52 24.00
CA MET A 95 9.17 -1.00 23.94
C MET A 95 9.70 -1.46 25.30
N VAL A 96 9.20 -0.90 26.41
CA VAL A 96 9.50 -1.40 27.77
C VAL A 96 8.84 -2.76 28.01
N LYS A 97 7.60 -2.94 27.54
CA LYS A 97 6.85 -4.18 27.65
C LYS A 97 7.44 -5.30 26.78
N ASP A 98 7.84 -4.95 25.57
CA ASP A 98 8.47 -5.86 24.59
C ASP A 98 9.62 -5.11 23.90
N PRO A 99 10.89 -5.33 24.31
CA PRO A 99 12.03 -4.64 23.74
C PRO A 99 12.20 -4.84 22.23
N ASP A 100 11.87 -6.01 21.69
CA ASP A 100 11.98 -6.33 20.26
C ASP A 100 10.96 -5.55 19.43
N PHE A 101 9.89 -5.06 20.06
CA PHE A 101 8.92 -4.19 19.40
C PHE A 101 9.53 -2.87 18.91
N ALA A 102 10.68 -2.48 19.43
CA ALA A 102 11.43 -1.32 18.95
C ALA A 102 11.81 -1.42 17.46
N LEU A 103 11.96 -2.62 16.90
CA LEU A 103 12.20 -2.82 15.47
C LEU A 103 11.00 -2.41 14.60
N ARG A 104 9.81 -2.37 15.16
CA ARG A 104 8.55 -2.03 14.47
C ARG A 104 8.22 -0.54 14.57
N LEU A 105 8.91 0.18 15.43
CA LEU A 105 8.79 1.63 15.66
C LEU A 105 10.05 2.36 15.15
N PRO A 106 9.94 3.65 14.82
CA PRO A 106 8.74 4.47 14.71
C PRO A 106 7.82 4.01 13.59
N LEU A 107 6.56 4.51 13.60
CA LEU A 107 5.60 4.24 12.53
C LEU A 107 6.06 4.87 11.21
N LYS A 108 5.57 4.31 10.11
CA LYS A 108 5.88 4.74 8.75
C LYS A 108 4.60 4.82 7.94
N VAL A 109 4.41 5.91 7.20
CA VAL A 109 3.41 6.00 6.15
C VAL A 109 4.12 6.23 4.82
N LEU A 110 3.86 5.36 3.86
CA LEU A 110 4.33 5.50 2.48
C LEU A 110 3.30 6.32 1.71
N VAL A 111 3.74 7.37 1.03
CA VAL A 111 2.99 8.01 -0.05
C VAL A 111 3.60 7.54 -1.36
N THR A 112 2.79 7.02 -2.28
CA THR A 112 3.25 6.58 -3.60
C THR A 112 2.22 6.92 -4.67
N GLU A 113 2.68 7.08 -5.91
CA GLU A 113 1.83 7.32 -7.06
C GLU A 113 2.05 6.24 -8.10
N THR A 114 0.97 5.65 -8.60
CA THR A 114 1.01 4.66 -9.68
C THR A 114 -0.16 4.93 -10.60
N ASP A 115 0.09 5.00 -11.91
CA ASP A 115 -0.92 5.25 -12.94
C ASP A 115 -1.76 6.52 -12.68
N GLY A 116 -1.11 7.57 -12.15
CA GLY A 116 -1.76 8.84 -11.81
C GLY A 116 -2.60 8.80 -10.52
N GLN A 117 -2.62 7.68 -9.80
CA GLN A 117 -3.33 7.54 -8.52
C GLN A 117 -2.34 7.62 -7.35
N VAL A 118 -2.54 8.60 -6.48
CA VAL A 118 -1.77 8.77 -5.24
C VAL A 118 -2.43 7.97 -4.12
N ARG A 119 -1.60 7.22 -3.37
CA ARG A 119 -2.05 6.45 -2.21
C ARG A 119 -1.16 6.70 -1.01
N ALA A 120 -1.77 6.71 0.17
CA ALA A 120 -1.10 6.66 1.46
C ALA A 120 -1.27 5.24 2.04
N VAL A 121 -0.16 4.60 2.40
CA VAL A 121 -0.14 3.21 2.87
C VAL A 121 0.57 3.13 4.21
N VAL A 122 -0.07 2.53 5.19
CA VAL A 122 0.46 2.33 6.55
C VAL A 122 0.27 0.87 6.96
N ALA A 123 1.13 0.36 7.83
CA ALA A 123 0.95 -0.97 8.37
C ALA A 123 -0.38 -1.05 9.15
N ASP A 124 -1.11 -2.15 8.94
CA ASP A 124 -2.25 -2.48 9.78
C ASP A 124 -1.79 -2.71 11.22
N THR A 125 -2.53 -2.17 12.19
CA THR A 125 -2.11 -2.22 13.60
C THR A 125 -2.06 -3.65 14.12
N ARG A 126 -2.98 -4.51 13.71
CA ARG A 126 -2.98 -5.93 14.12
C ARG A 126 -1.80 -6.69 13.54
N ALA A 127 -1.46 -6.42 12.28
CA ALA A 127 -0.26 -6.95 11.66
C ALA A 127 1.01 -6.41 12.34
N LEU A 128 1.00 -5.14 12.75
CA LEU A 128 2.13 -4.53 13.44
C LEU A 128 2.41 -5.18 14.78
N ILE A 129 1.39 -5.57 15.55
CA ILE A 129 1.54 -6.20 16.88
C ILE A 129 1.57 -7.73 16.82
N ALA A 130 1.33 -8.37 15.67
CA ALA A 130 1.37 -9.81 15.53
C ALA A 130 2.72 -10.37 15.98
N ASP A 131 2.71 -11.54 16.62
CA ASP A 131 3.91 -12.22 17.10
C ASP A 131 4.78 -11.34 18.02
N SER A 132 4.16 -10.50 18.85
CA SER A 132 4.81 -9.67 19.86
C SER A 132 4.11 -9.80 21.23
N GLY A 133 4.76 -9.30 22.27
CA GLY A 133 4.17 -9.17 23.59
C GLY A 133 3.13 -8.07 23.74
N ILE A 134 2.77 -7.38 22.64
CA ILE A 134 1.85 -6.24 22.64
C ILE A 134 0.44 -6.73 22.30
N SER A 135 -0.55 -6.34 23.09
CA SER A 135 -1.95 -6.65 22.85
C SER A 135 -2.70 -5.49 22.16
N VAL A 136 -3.89 -5.77 21.64
CA VAL A 136 -4.75 -4.72 21.04
C VAL A 136 -5.06 -3.63 22.07
N ALA A 137 -5.33 -3.99 23.34
CA ALA A 137 -5.61 -3.02 24.41
C ALA A 137 -4.46 -2.05 24.68
N ASP A 138 -3.21 -2.45 24.42
CA ASP A 138 -2.04 -1.58 24.59
C ASP A 138 -1.97 -0.47 23.53
N VAL A 139 -2.62 -0.66 22.37
CA VAL A 139 -2.48 0.22 21.19
C VAL A 139 -3.77 0.92 20.76
N GLU A 140 -4.95 0.52 21.24
CA GLU A 140 -6.27 0.99 20.81
C GLU A 140 -6.46 2.52 20.88
N ASN A 141 -5.82 3.18 21.83
CA ASN A 141 -5.87 4.63 22.01
C ASN A 141 -4.67 5.39 21.46
N THR A 142 -3.75 4.69 20.81
CA THR A 142 -2.49 5.22 20.27
C THR A 142 -2.29 4.82 18.82
N LEU A 143 -1.55 3.74 18.56
CA LEU A 143 -1.17 3.31 17.20
C LEU A 143 -2.39 3.00 16.32
N ASP A 144 -3.44 2.43 16.90
CA ASP A 144 -4.67 2.07 16.19
C ASP A 144 -5.49 3.28 15.68
N ARG A 145 -5.15 4.48 16.14
CA ARG A 145 -5.76 5.74 15.67
C ARG A 145 -5.12 6.28 14.38
N VAL A 146 -3.96 5.75 13.99
CA VAL A 146 -3.20 6.28 12.85
C VAL A 146 -3.89 6.03 11.51
N PRO A 147 -4.44 4.85 11.19
CA PRO A 147 -5.18 4.64 9.94
C PRO A 147 -6.33 5.64 9.76
N ALA A 148 -7.12 5.88 10.80
CA ALA A 148 -8.22 6.84 10.78
C ALA A 148 -7.73 8.30 10.62
N LEU A 149 -6.58 8.64 11.17
CA LEU A 149 -5.96 9.97 10.96
C LEU A 149 -5.58 10.15 9.48
N ILE A 150 -4.98 9.14 8.86
CA ILE A 150 -4.59 9.17 7.45
C ILE A 150 -5.83 9.31 6.56
N GLU A 151 -6.84 8.47 6.79
CA GLU A 151 -8.11 8.51 6.07
C GLU A 151 -8.74 9.91 6.12
N LYS A 152 -8.88 10.47 7.32
CA LYS A 152 -9.44 11.82 7.52
C LYS A 152 -8.61 12.91 6.84
N THR A 153 -7.29 12.72 6.71
CA THR A 153 -6.38 13.77 6.21
C THR A 153 -6.38 13.82 4.69
N VAL A 154 -6.38 12.66 4.02
CA VAL A 154 -6.16 12.58 2.56
C VAL A 154 -7.19 11.74 1.83
N GLY A 155 -8.03 10.96 2.53
CA GLY A 155 -9.03 10.09 1.93
C GLY A 155 -10.14 10.87 1.19
N GLU A 156 -10.77 10.18 0.23
CA GLU A 156 -11.89 10.67 -0.55
C GLU A 156 -13.19 10.79 0.28
#